data_2273c851ca87e9e2fc88dcbf51f463b2
#
_entry.id   2273c851ca87e9e2fc88dcbf51f463b2
#
_cell.length_a   1.000
_cell.length_b   1.000
_cell.length_c   1.000
_cell.angle_alpha   90.00
_cell.angle_beta   90.00
_cell.angle_gamma   90.00
#
_symmetry.space_group_name_H-M   'P 1'
#
loop_
_entity.id
_entity.type
_entity.pdbx_description
1 polymer ?
#
loop_
_entity_poly.entity_id
_entity_poly.type
_entity_poly.pdbx_seq_one_letter_code
_entity_poly.pdbx_strand_id
1 'polypeptide(L)'
;MSGDLAVDVRGVSKVFRDDKGREVRALQDVSFQVRRSEIVALTGRSGCGKTTLLRIIMGLEHPTSGTVDVDGVPVRGCGPNRGIVFQNAELLPWRTALGNVEFGLEARGLPKAERRAAAERVIELVGLEQAAGRRPHELSGGMRQRVGIARALAIDPAVLLMDEPFSALDAQTREQMQAELLEIHERTGKTIVFVSHDIDEAVLLADRVVTLVPDPGRVHGVLDTAFGGSTSLDERRGSAEFAVRRHELLQLVHGREIQQQDGVPS
;
A
#
# COMPACT_ATOMS: atom_id res chain seq x y z
N MET A 1 23.44 -7.33 7.64
CA MET A 1 22.41 -6.28 7.75
C MET A 1 21.13 -6.61 6.95
N SER A 2 20.78 -7.88 6.75
CA SER A 2 19.60 -8.30 5.95
C SER A 2 18.32 -8.50 6.78
N GLY A 3 18.35 -8.28 8.07
CA GLY A 3 17.22 -8.62 8.98
C GLY A 3 16.16 -7.55 9.16
N ASP A 4 16.32 -6.34 8.60
CA ASP A 4 15.44 -5.20 8.84
C ASP A 4 14.56 -4.83 7.62
N LEU A 5 14.73 -5.54 6.50
CA LEU A 5 13.97 -5.26 5.28
C LEU A 5 12.72 -6.13 5.18
N ALA A 6 11.58 -5.49 4.94
CA ALA A 6 10.32 -6.16 4.62
C ALA A 6 10.15 -6.37 3.11
N VAL A 7 10.59 -5.40 2.29
CA VAL A 7 10.58 -5.51 0.82
C VAL A 7 11.92 -5.05 0.27
N ASP A 8 12.48 -5.81 -0.65
CA ASP A 8 13.70 -5.45 -1.38
C ASP A 8 13.49 -5.63 -2.88
N VAL A 9 13.42 -4.52 -3.62
CA VAL A 9 13.21 -4.45 -5.07
C VAL A 9 14.53 -4.08 -5.72
N ARG A 10 15.06 -4.96 -6.59
CA ARG A 10 16.39 -4.81 -7.19
C ARG A 10 16.35 -4.93 -8.71
N GLY A 11 16.61 -3.83 -9.42
CA GLY A 11 16.77 -3.78 -10.88
C GLY A 11 15.53 -4.25 -11.64
N VAL A 12 14.34 -4.08 -11.10
CA VAL A 12 13.10 -4.60 -11.68
C VAL A 12 12.76 -3.87 -12.96
N SER A 13 12.64 -4.63 -14.05
CA SER A 13 12.11 -4.15 -15.33
C SER A 13 10.94 -5.01 -15.78
N LYS A 14 9.97 -4.39 -16.46
CA LYS A 14 8.81 -5.08 -17.03
C LYS A 14 8.50 -4.59 -18.43
N VAL A 15 8.45 -5.55 -19.35
CA VAL A 15 8.03 -5.34 -20.73
C VAL A 15 6.77 -6.16 -20.97
N PHE A 16 5.74 -5.53 -21.49
CA PHE A 16 4.55 -6.18 -22.01
C PHE A 16 4.62 -6.26 -23.53
N ARG A 17 3.93 -7.20 -24.13
CA ARG A 17 3.70 -7.25 -25.58
C ARG A 17 2.22 -6.97 -25.85
N ASP A 18 1.96 -6.01 -26.73
CA ASP A 18 0.59 -5.73 -27.17
C ASP A 18 0.10 -6.82 -28.17
N ASP A 19 -1.18 -6.77 -28.52
CA ASP A 19 -1.80 -7.71 -29.46
C ASP A 19 -1.17 -7.69 -30.87
N LYS A 20 -0.37 -6.66 -31.18
CA LYS A 20 0.39 -6.52 -32.44
C LYS A 20 1.84 -6.95 -32.29
N GLY A 21 2.22 -7.52 -31.14
CA GLY A 21 3.59 -7.96 -30.84
C GLY A 21 4.57 -6.83 -30.52
N ARG A 22 4.12 -5.58 -30.36
CA ARG A 22 4.99 -4.44 -30.01
C ARG A 22 5.30 -4.48 -28.52
N GLU A 23 6.55 -4.22 -28.19
CA GLU A 23 7.00 -4.15 -26.81
C GLU A 23 6.65 -2.79 -26.19
N VAL A 24 5.97 -2.85 -25.05
CA VAL A 24 5.67 -1.70 -24.19
C VAL A 24 6.42 -1.88 -22.87
N ARG A 25 7.42 -1.05 -22.66
CA ARG A 25 8.24 -1.08 -21.45
C ARG A 25 7.54 -0.30 -20.34
N ALA A 26 6.93 -1.03 -19.42
CA ALA A 26 6.19 -0.45 -18.31
C ALA A 26 7.11 0.01 -17.17
N LEU A 27 8.18 -0.76 -16.88
CA LEU A 27 9.16 -0.45 -15.83
C LEU A 27 10.57 -0.68 -16.36
N GLN A 28 11.55 0.12 -15.89
CA GLN A 28 12.95 -0.01 -16.20
C GLN A 28 13.81 0.24 -14.98
N ASP A 29 14.59 -0.76 -14.57
CA ASP A 29 15.63 -0.70 -13.54
C ASP A 29 15.15 -0.06 -12.22
N VAL A 30 13.97 -0.49 -11.76
CA VAL A 30 13.37 0.00 -10.51
C VAL A 30 14.02 -0.69 -9.32
N SER A 31 14.60 0.10 -8.40
CA SER A 31 15.24 -0.39 -7.18
C SER A 31 14.85 0.48 -6.01
N PHE A 32 14.33 -0.12 -4.93
CA PHE A 32 14.10 0.51 -3.64
C PHE A 32 13.88 -0.55 -2.57
N GLN A 33 13.95 -0.12 -1.30
CA GLN A 33 13.79 -0.98 -0.14
C GLN A 33 12.73 -0.42 0.80
N VAL A 34 12.02 -1.31 1.51
CA VAL A 34 11.06 -0.97 2.57
C VAL A 34 11.50 -1.68 3.85
N ARG A 35 11.61 -0.93 4.94
CA ARG A 35 11.94 -1.48 6.25
C ARG A 35 10.72 -2.13 6.89
N ARG A 36 10.96 -2.96 7.91
CA ARG A 36 9.85 -3.49 8.73
C ARG A 36 9.16 -2.35 9.46
N SER A 37 7.83 -2.49 9.60
CA SER A 37 6.97 -1.49 10.26
C SER A 37 7.08 -0.09 9.65
N GLU A 38 7.40 0.00 8.37
CA GLU A 38 7.44 1.25 7.62
C GLU A 38 6.20 1.36 6.73
N ILE A 39 5.67 2.57 6.58
CA ILE A 39 4.65 2.92 5.58
C ILE A 39 5.34 3.61 4.41
N VAL A 40 5.30 3.00 3.22
CA VAL A 40 5.87 3.58 2.00
C VAL A 40 4.77 3.83 0.97
N ALA A 41 4.71 5.06 0.47
CA ALA A 41 3.84 5.40 -0.65
C ALA A 41 4.60 5.29 -1.98
N LEU A 42 3.96 4.70 -2.99
CA LEU A 42 4.39 4.74 -4.37
C LEU A 42 3.57 5.79 -5.11
N THR A 43 4.19 6.88 -5.57
CA THR A 43 3.50 7.96 -6.26
C THR A 43 4.10 8.25 -7.63
N GLY A 44 3.43 9.11 -8.40
CA GLY A 44 3.86 9.52 -9.75
C GLY A 44 2.68 9.64 -10.70
N ARG A 45 2.94 10.18 -11.88
CA ARG A 45 1.91 10.43 -12.92
C ARG A 45 1.21 9.14 -13.36
N SER A 46 0.00 9.27 -13.87
CA SER A 46 -0.71 8.13 -14.45
C SER A 46 0.13 7.45 -15.53
N GLY A 47 0.10 6.11 -15.57
CA GLY A 47 0.89 5.32 -16.53
C GLY A 47 2.36 5.09 -16.16
N CYS A 48 2.89 5.62 -15.05
CA CYS A 48 4.29 5.40 -14.68
C CYS A 48 4.60 4.01 -14.08
N GLY A 49 3.65 3.08 -14.07
CA GLY A 49 3.89 1.69 -13.69
C GLY A 49 3.68 1.32 -12.21
N LYS A 50 3.10 2.20 -11.37
CA LYS A 50 2.87 1.94 -9.91
C LYS A 50 2.11 0.63 -9.65
N THR A 51 0.94 0.48 -10.27
CA THR A 51 0.11 -0.75 -10.15
C THR A 51 0.84 -1.98 -10.69
N THR A 52 1.61 -1.84 -11.77
CA THR A 52 2.45 -2.94 -12.30
C THR A 52 3.51 -3.35 -11.28
N LEU A 53 4.19 -2.39 -10.67
CA LEU A 53 5.19 -2.64 -9.63
C LEU A 53 4.56 -3.30 -8.39
N LEU A 54 3.42 -2.80 -7.95
CA LEU A 54 2.69 -3.39 -6.82
C LEU A 54 2.28 -4.85 -7.11
N ARG A 55 1.79 -5.13 -8.34
CA ARG A 55 1.46 -6.49 -8.78
C ARG A 55 2.67 -7.42 -8.83
N ILE A 56 3.85 -6.89 -9.19
CA ILE A 56 5.11 -7.65 -9.16
C ILE A 56 5.49 -7.97 -7.71
N ILE A 57 5.41 -7.02 -6.79
CA ILE A 57 5.67 -7.25 -5.36
C ILE A 57 4.69 -8.27 -4.79
N MET A 58 3.42 -8.22 -5.20
CA MET A 58 2.41 -9.22 -4.79
C MET A 58 2.67 -10.61 -5.36
N GLY A 59 3.38 -10.70 -6.51
CA GLY A 59 3.58 -11.95 -7.24
C GLY A 59 2.45 -12.31 -8.20
N LEU A 60 1.59 -11.33 -8.54
CA LEU A 60 0.56 -11.46 -9.58
C LEU A 60 1.14 -11.27 -10.97
N GLU A 61 2.28 -10.57 -11.07
CA GLU A 61 3.04 -10.34 -12.29
C GLU A 61 4.50 -10.75 -12.07
N HIS A 62 5.15 -11.24 -13.12
CA HIS A 62 6.58 -11.53 -13.10
C HIS A 62 7.36 -10.38 -13.72
N PRO A 63 8.47 -9.96 -13.12
CA PRO A 63 9.39 -9.03 -13.79
C PRO A 63 10.01 -9.68 -15.02
N THR A 64 10.37 -8.87 -16.04
CA THR A 64 11.16 -9.33 -17.19
C THR A 64 12.63 -9.51 -16.80
N SER A 65 13.13 -8.66 -15.88
CA SER A 65 14.45 -8.78 -15.25
C SER A 65 14.43 -8.15 -13.86
N GLY A 66 15.46 -8.41 -13.07
CA GLY A 66 15.54 -8.00 -11.66
C GLY A 66 14.85 -8.99 -10.72
N THR A 67 14.84 -8.66 -9.44
CA THR A 67 14.28 -9.52 -8.37
C THR A 67 13.51 -8.71 -7.34
N VAL A 68 12.58 -9.37 -6.68
CA VAL A 68 11.88 -8.85 -5.51
C VAL A 68 11.94 -9.89 -4.41
N ASP A 69 12.37 -9.48 -3.23
CA ASP A 69 12.27 -10.29 -2.02
C ASP A 69 11.28 -9.65 -1.04
N VAL A 70 10.45 -10.46 -0.40
CA VAL A 70 9.54 -10.02 0.67
C VAL A 70 9.80 -10.88 1.89
N ASP A 71 10.14 -10.21 3.00
CA ASP A 71 10.53 -10.87 4.25
C ASP A 71 11.72 -11.84 4.08
N GLY A 72 12.67 -11.45 3.21
CA GLY A 72 13.83 -12.27 2.85
C GLY A 72 13.53 -13.45 1.93
N VAL A 73 12.28 -13.60 1.46
CA VAL A 73 11.85 -14.70 0.57
C VAL A 73 11.65 -14.16 -0.84
N PRO A 74 12.32 -14.74 -1.87
CA PRO A 74 12.13 -14.36 -3.26
C PRO A 74 10.68 -14.52 -3.71
N VAL A 75 10.14 -13.49 -4.36
CA VAL A 75 8.79 -13.50 -4.94
C VAL A 75 8.77 -14.29 -6.24
N ARG A 76 8.14 -15.46 -6.22
CA ARG A 76 7.94 -16.35 -7.39
C ARG A 76 6.48 -16.52 -7.79
N GLY A 77 5.56 -15.87 -7.07
CA GLY A 77 4.12 -15.94 -7.22
C GLY A 77 3.44 -15.40 -5.97
N CYS A 78 2.12 -15.48 -5.89
CA CYS A 78 1.38 -15.08 -4.69
C CYS A 78 1.80 -15.93 -3.48
N GLY A 79 1.84 -15.31 -2.30
CA GLY A 79 2.28 -15.98 -1.09
C GLY A 79 1.61 -15.43 0.17
N PRO A 80 1.57 -16.19 1.28
CA PRO A 80 0.86 -15.82 2.49
C PRO A 80 1.53 -14.66 3.27
N ASN A 81 2.78 -14.35 2.96
CA ASN A 81 3.52 -13.24 3.57
C ASN A 81 3.13 -11.86 3.00
N ARG A 82 2.17 -11.79 2.06
CA ARG A 82 1.68 -10.57 1.43
C ARG A 82 0.16 -10.54 1.44
N GLY A 83 -0.41 -9.45 1.94
CA GLY A 83 -1.83 -9.13 1.82
C GLY A 83 -2.05 -8.04 0.78
N ILE A 84 -3.14 -8.10 0.01
CA ILE A 84 -3.51 -7.05 -0.94
C ILE A 84 -4.87 -6.47 -0.64
N VAL A 85 -4.96 -5.14 -0.72
CA VAL A 85 -6.19 -4.36 -0.70
C VAL A 85 -6.31 -3.66 -2.05
N PHE A 86 -7.35 -3.97 -2.79
CA PHE A 86 -7.64 -3.36 -4.09
C PHE A 86 -8.38 -2.03 -3.93
N GLN A 87 -8.34 -1.20 -4.95
CA GLN A 87 -9.04 0.08 -5.04
C GLN A 87 -10.54 -0.05 -4.74
N ASN A 88 -11.21 -1.02 -5.35
CA ASN A 88 -12.53 -1.50 -4.94
C ASN A 88 -12.30 -2.74 -4.09
N ALA A 89 -12.81 -2.80 -2.88
CA ALA A 89 -12.51 -3.87 -1.92
C ALA A 89 -12.70 -5.31 -2.46
N GLU A 90 -13.34 -5.47 -3.64
CA GLU A 90 -13.56 -6.75 -4.37
C GLU A 90 -14.02 -7.87 -3.44
N LEU A 91 -15.07 -7.55 -2.66
CA LEU A 91 -15.64 -8.50 -1.73
C LEU A 91 -16.46 -9.55 -2.48
N LEU A 92 -16.46 -10.77 -1.95
CA LEU A 92 -17.28 -11.88 -2.43
C LEU A 92 -18.75 -11.56 -2.10
N PRO A 93 -19.62 -11.28 -3.10
CA PRO A 93 -20.96 -10.75 -2.85
C PRO A 93 -21.90 -11.74 -2.17
N TRP A 94 -21.60 -13.05 -2.26
CA TRP A 94 -22.38 -14.11 -1.61
C TRP A 94 -21.93 -14.42 -0.17
N ARG A 95 -20.88 -13.79 0.33
CA ARG A 95 -20.39 -13.93 1.71
C ARG A 95 -20.71 -12.69 2.54
N THR A 96 -20.89 -12.90 3.85
CA THR A 96 -20.97 -11.80 4.82
C THR A 96 -19.62 -11.10 4.97
N ALA A 97 -19.57 -9.97 5.69
CA ALA A 97 -18.31 -9.30 6.03
C ALA A 97 -17.32 -10.27 6.69
N LEU A 98 -17.75 -10.97 7.73
CA LEU A 98 -16.94 -11.95 8.42
C LEU A 98 -16.55 -13.12 7.50
N GLY A 99 -17.47 -13.61 6.67
CA GLY A 99 -17.18 -14.67 5.69
C GLY A 99 -16.16 -14.26 4.63
N ASN A 100 -16.09 -12.97 4.28
CA ASN A 100 -15.03 -12.43 3.42
C ASN A 100 -13.67 -12.48 4.11
N VAL A 101 -13.61 -12.13 5.40
CA VAL A 101 -12.37 -12.19 6.18
C VAL A 101 -11.90 -13.63 6.40
N GLU A 102 -12.82 -14.56 6.66
CA GLU A 102 -12.52 -15.99 6.79
C GLU A 102 -11.95 -16.62 5.50
N PHE A 103 -12.22 -16.05 4.33
CA PHE A 103 -11.89 -16.64 3.03
C PHE A 103 -10.39 -16.94 2.84
N GLY A 104 -9.53 -16.00 3.19
CA GLY A 104 -8.08 -16.21 3.10
C GLY A 104 -7.57 -17.29 4.04
N LEU A 105 -8.14 -17.38 5.23
CA LEU A 105 -7.82 -18.41 6.22
C LEU A 105 -8.34 -19.79 5.81
N GLU A 106 -9.49 -19.84 5.13
CA GLU A 106 -10.05 -21.05 4.55
C GLU A 106 -9.13 -21.63 3.47
N ALA A 107 -8.63 -20.77 2.58
CA ALA A 107 -7.68 -21.16 1.54
C ALA A 107 -6.37 -21.73 2.11
N ARG A 108 -5.99 -21.34 3.35
CA ARG A 108 -4.85 -21.89 4.10
C ARG A 108 -5.15 -23.19 4.82
N GLY A 109 -6.39 -23.70 4.76
CA GLY A 109 -6.79 -24.95 5.39
C GLY A 109 -6.96 -24.90 6.90
N LEU A 110 -7.12 -23.70 7.52
CA LEU A 110 -7.34 -23.59 8.96
C LEU A 110 -8.69 -24.25 9.37
N PRO A 111 -8.74 -24.94 10.54
CA PRO A 111 -9.98 -25.46 11.10
C PRO A 111 -11.03 -24.35 11.29
N LYS A 112 -12.32 -24.69 11.10
CA LYS A 112 -13.41 -23.71 11.13
C LYS A 112 -13.44 -22.86 12.40
N ALA A 113 -13.20 -23.45 13.57
CA ALA A 113 -13.21 -22.72 14.84
C ALA A 113 -12.07 -21.71 14.94
N GLU A 114 -10.85 -22.10 14.55
CA GLU A 114 -9.67 -21.23 14.57
C GLU A 114 -9.79 -20.08 13.56
N ARG A 115 -10.26 -20.40 12.35
CA ARG A 115 -10.54 -19.43 11.29
C ARG A 115 -11.55 -18.40 11.73
N ARG A 116 -12.65 -18.84 12.37
CA ARG A 116 -13.70 -17.96 12.89
C ARG A 116 -13.15 -17.02 13.95
N ALA A 117 -12.43 -17.54 14.94
CA ALA A 117 -11.85 -16.74 16.01
C ALA A 117 -10.81 -15.74 15.50
N ALA A 118 -10.00 -16.13 14.50
CA ALA A 118 -9.04 -15.21 13.86
C ALA A 118 -9.77 -14.09 13.10
N ALA A 119 -10.79 -14.41 12.33
CA ALA A 119 -11.57 -13.43 11.57
C ALA A 119 -12.32 -12.45 12.48
N GLU A 120 -12.90 -12.92 13.60
CA GLU A 120 -13.58 -12.07 14.57
C GLU A 120 -12.64 -11.04 15.22
N ARG A 121 -11.42 -11.44 15.58
CA ARG A 121 -10.40 -10.50 16.10
C ARG A 121 -10.06 -9.40 15.10
N VAL A 122 -9.99 -9.73 13.82
CA VAL A 122 -9.64 -8.73 12.78
C VAL A 122 -10.86 -7.85 12.45
N ILE A 123 -12.07 -8.38 12.51
CA ILE A 123 -13.33 -7.60 12.40
C ILE A 123 -13.43 -6.58 13.53
N GLU A 124 -13.07 -6.96 14.76
CA GLU A 124 -12.99 -6.06 15.93
C GLU A 124 -11.91 -4.99 15.72
N LEU A 125 -10.73 -5.38 15.21
CA LEU A 125 -9.63 -4.44 14.91
C LEU A 125 -10.04 -3.30 13.98
N VAL A 126 -10.94 -3.58 13.01
CA VAL A 126 -11.45 -2.60 12.03
C VAL A 126 -12.81 -2.02 12.41
N GLY A 127 -13.32 -2.26 13.63
CA GLY A 127 -14.57 -1.68 14.15
C GLY A 127 -15.82 -2.11 13.39
N LEU A 128 -15.92 -3.38 12.98
CA LEU A 128 -17.04 -3.90 12.18
C LEU A 128 -17.85 -5.01 12.88
N GLU A 129 -17.79 -5.16 14.19
CA GLU A 129 -18.46 -6.22 14.95
C GLU A 129 -19.97 -6.25 14.68
N GLN A 130 -20.61 -5.08 14.69
CA GLN A 130 -22.05 -4.96 14.46
C GLN A 130 -22.45 -5.22 12.99
N ALA A 131 -21.49 -5.21 12.08
CA ALA A 131 -21.70 -5.43 10.65
C ALA A 131 -21.18 -6.78 10.17
N ALA A 132 -20.62 -7.62 11.04
CA ALA A 132 -19.98 -8.89 10.70
C ALA A 132 -20.89 -9.84 9.91
N GLY A 133 -22.19 -9.83 10.19
CA GLY A 133 -23.21 -10.64 9.52
C GLY A 133 -23.76 -10.06 8.21
N ARG A 134 -23.45 -8.78 7.88
CA ARG A 134 -23.96 -8.11 6.67
C ARG A 134 -23.21 -8.55 5.41
N ARG A 135 -23.93 -8.54 4.28
CA ARG A 135 -23.35 -8.78 2.95
C ARG A 135 -22.84 -7.48 2.32
N PRO A 136 -21.95 -7.53 1.32
CA PRO A 136 -21.34 -6.35 0.72
C PRO A 136 -22.32 -5.27 0.25
N HIS A 137 -23.50 -5.64 -0.26
CA HIS A 137 -24.53 -4.69 -0.71
C HIS A 137 -25.25 -3.96 0.45
N GLU A 138 -25.09 -4.46 1.68
CA GLU A 138 -25.66 -3.86 2.90
C GLU A 138 -24.66 -2.96 3.64
N LEU A 139 -23.43 -2.82 3.09
CA LEU A 139 -22.33 -2.07 3.67
C LEU A 139 -22.13 -0.73 2.93
N SER A 140 -21.73 0.32 3.67
CA SER A 140 -21.25 1.56 3.06
C SER A 140 -19.91 1.35 2.31
N GLY A 141 -19.48 2.32 1.51
CA GLY A 141 -18.20 2.28 0.82
C GLY A 141 -17.02 2.07 1.76
N GLY A 142 -16.95 2.86 2.83
CA GLY A 142 -15.91 2.74 3.86
C GLY A 142 -15.97 1.40 4.60
N MET A 143 -17.17 0.89 4.94
CA MET A 143 -17.30 -0.43 5.55
C MET A 143 -16.80 -1.54 4.62
N ARG A 144 -17.11 -1.48 3.32
CA ARG A 144 -16.54 -2.44 2.37
C ARG A 144 -15.03 -2.39 2.32
N GLN A 145 -14.44 -1.20 2.34
CA GLN A 145 -12.99 -1.03 2.35
C GLN A 145 -12.36 -1.61 3.62
N ARG A 146 -12.95 -1.36 4.80
CA ARG A 146 -12.52 -1.98 6.07
C ARG A 146 -12.57 -3.52 6.01
N VAL A 147 -13.61 -4.10 5.43
CA VAL A 147 -13.66 -5.56 5.22
C VAL A 147 -12.53 -6.03 4.30
N GLY A 148 -12.21 -5.27 3.25
CA GLY A 148 -11.06 -5.55 2.38
C GLY A 148 -9.72 -5.55 3.11
N ILE A 149 -9.50 -4.54 3.98
CA ILE A 149 -8.32 -4.46 4.85
C ILE A 149 -8.30 -5.63 5.84
N ALA A 150 -9.43 -5.90 6.52
CA ALA A 150 -9.56 -7.02 7.45
C ALA A 150 -9.24 -8.37 6.77
N ARG A 151 -9.75 -8.60 5.57
CA ARG A 151 -9.46 -9.82 4.78
C ARG A 151 -7.96 -9.96 4.50
N ALA A 152 -7.30 -8.87 4.15
CA ALA A 152 -5.87 -8.88 3.89
C ALA A 152 -5.04 -9.08 5.17
N LEU A 153 -5.46 -8.52 6.30
CA LEU A 153 -4.79 -8.67 7.60
C LEU A 153 -4.99 -10.05 8.22
N ALA A 154 -6.14 -10.70 7.98
CA ALA A 154 -6.49 -11.97 8.62
C ALA A 154 -5.48 -13.09 8.35
N ILE A 155 -4.82 -13.07 7.20
CA ILE A 155 -3.77 -14.05 6.87
C ILE A 155 -2.43 -13.74 7.54
N ASP A 156 -2.36 -12.72 8.40
CA ASP A 156 -1.16 -12.27 9.11
C ASP A 156 0.05 -12.05 8.18
N PRO A 157 -0.07 -11.18 7.16
CA PRO A 157 1.00 -10.95 6.20
C PRO A 157 2.15 -10.16 6.82
N ALA A 158 3.38 -10.33 6.30
CA ALA A 158 4.51 -9.48 6.65
C ALA A 158 4.37 -8.07 6.06
N VAL A 159 3.74 -7.98 4.87
CA VAL A 159 3.54 -6.73 4.13
C VAL A 159 2.11 -6.62 3.64
N LEU A 160 1.50 -5.46 3.87
CA LEU A 160 0.19 -5.09 3.33
C LEU A 160 0.40 -4.19 2.11
N LEU A 161 -0.08 -4.63 0.96
CA LEU A 161 0.01 -3.91 -0.31
C LEU A 161 -1.36 -3.30 -0.62
N MET A 162 -1.42 -2.02 -0.99
CA MET A 162 -2.69 -1.33 -1.26
C MET A 162 -2.63 -0.58 -2.58
N ASP A 163 -3.57 -0.83 -3.48
CA ASP A 163 -3.68 -0.15 -4.77
C ASP A 163 -4.78 0.91 -4.70
N GLU A 164 -4.39 2.19 -4.55
CA GLU A 164 -5.27 3.35 -4.43
C GLU A 164 -6.44 3.16 -3.42
N PRO A 165 -6.16 2.79 -2.16
CA PRO A 165 -7.16 2.26 -1.24
C PRO A 165 -8.27 3.25 -0.85
N PHE A 166 -8.09 4.55 -1.10
CA PHE A 166 -9.04 5.60 -0.68
C PHE A 166 -9.67 6.35 -1.85
N SER A 167 -9.28 6.06 -3.10
CA SER A 167 -9.70 6.83 -4.28
C SER A 167 -11.21 6.75 -4.57
N ALA A 168 -11.87 5.65 -4.18
CA ALA A 168 -13.30 5.44 -4.40
C ALA A 168 -14.20 6.00 -3.28
N LEU A 169 -13.62 6.67 -2.26
CA LEU A 169 -14.33 7.17 -1.09
C LEU A 169 -14.62 8.68 -1.22
N ASP A 170 -15.74 9.12 -0.65
CA ASP A 170 -16.00 10.55 -0.44
C ASP A 170 -14.99 11.15 0.56
N ALA A 171 -14.87 12.48 0.62
CA ALA A 171 -13.85 13.17 1.37
C ALA A 171 -13.87 12.83 2.87
N GLN A 172 -15.05 12.83 3.50
CA GLN A 172 -15.18 12.57 4.93
C GLN A 172 -14.83 11.10 5.27
N THR A 173 -15.35 10.16 4.50
CA THR A 173 -15.04 8.73 4.66
C THR A 173 -13.56 8.46 4.41
N ARG A 174 -12.94 9.16 3.45
CA ARG A 174 -11.52 9.05 3.15
C ARG A 174 -10.65 9.46 4.33
N GLU A 175 -10.89 10.63 4.91
CA GLU A 175 -10.16 11.13 6.09
C GLU A 175 -10.27 10.16 7.27
N GLN A 176 -11.47 9.66 7.53
CA GLN A 176 -11.69 8.67 8.57
C GLN A 176 -10.90 7.38 8.32
N MET A 177 -10.93 6.86 7.08
CA MET A 177 -10.21 5.64 6.71
C MET A 177 -8.68 5.80 6.77
N GLN A 178 -8.17 7.00 6.46
CA GLN A 178 -6.75 7.34 6.59
C GLN A 178 -6.31 7.31 8.06
N ALA A 179 -7.10 7.90 8.96
CA ALA A 179 -6.83 7.86 10.39
C ALA A 179 -6.84 6.42 10.93
N GLU A 180 -7.84 5.64 10.53
CA GLU A 180 -7.96 4.23 10.91
C GLU A 180 -6.80 3.37 10.40
N LEU A 181 -6.29 3.64 9.19
CA LEU A 181 -5.12 2.92 8.67
C LEU A 181 -3.88 3.17 9.54
N LEU A 182 -3.66 4.41 9.99
CA LEU A 182 -2.56 4.72 10.91
C LEU A 182 -2.74 4.02 12.25
N GLU A 183 -3.96 4.02 12.81
CA GLU A 183 -4.25 3.29 14.06
C GLU A 183 -4.01 1.78 13.92
N ILE A 184 -4.45 1.17 12.82
CA ILE A 184 -4.18 -0.24 12.51
C ILE A 184 -2.67 -0.48 12.41
N HIS A 185 -1.93 0.41 11.73
CA HIS A 185 -0.49 0.31 11.62
C HIS A 185 0.18 0.38 12.99
N GLU A 186 -0.14 1.35 13.83
CA GLU A 186 0.39 1.51 15.19
C GLU A 186 0.12 0.27 16.06
N ARG A 187 -1.10 -0.27 15.99
CA ARG A 187 -1.51 -1.44 16.78
C ARG A 187 -0.88 -2.74 16.31
N THR A 188 -0.58 -2.87 15.03
CA THR A 188 -0.13 -4.14 14.42
C THR A 188 1.34 -4.18 14.05
N GLY A 189 1.98 -3.02 13.90
CA GLY A 189 3.36 -2.89 13.40
C GLY A 189 3.56 -3.44 11.99
N LYS A 190 2.49 -3.55 11.18
CA LYS A 190 2.59 -4.09 9.82
C LYS A 190 3.30 -3.14 8.88
N THR A 191 4.15 -3.67 8.04
CA THR A 191 4.71 -2.91 6.91
C THR A 191 3.63 -2.67 5.87
N ILE A 192 3.52 -1.43 5.39
CA ILE A 192 2.51 -1.05 4.40
C ILE A 192 3.19 -0.44 3.18
N VAL A 193 2.82 -0.91 1.99
CA VAL A 193 3.18 -0.26 0.72
C VAL A 193 1.88 0.08 -0.01
N PHE A 194 1.64 1.36 -0.25
CA PHE A 194 0.42 1.76 -0.95
C PHE A 194 0.72 2.64 -2.16
N VAL A 195 -0.13 2.50 -3.17
CA VAL A 195 -0.13 3.37 -4.35
C VAL A 195 -1.10 4.50 -4.11
N SER A 196 -0.66 5.74 -4.36
CA SER A 196 -1.54 6.91 -4.40
C SER A 196 -1.13 7.86 -5.52
N HIS A 197 -2.10 8.51 -6.11
CA HIS A 197 -1.91 9.66 -6.99
C HIS A 197 -2.17 10.99 -6.26
N ASP A 198 -2.65 10.95 -5.03
CA ASP A 198 -2.88 12.09 -4.17
C ASP A 198 -1.61 12.40 -3.37
N ILE A 199 -1.07 13.60 -3.59
CA ILE A 199 0.16 14.08 -2.95
C ILE A 199 -0.03 14.26 -1.45
N ASP A 200 -1.18 14.81 -1.05
CA ASP A 200 -1.48 15.10 0.35
C ASP A 200 -1.60 13.79 1.14
N GLU A 201 -2.26 12.79 0.56
CA GLU A 201 -2.35 11.44 1.12
C GLU A 201 -0.97 10.79 1.30
N ALA A 202 -0.13 10.84 0.26
CA ALA A 202 1.20 10.25 0.32
C ALA A 202 2.06 10.88 1.42
N VAL A 203 2.02 12.22 1.56
CA VAL A 203 2.79 12.94 2.60
C VAL A 203 2.24 12.69 4.00
N LEU A 204 0.90 12.65 4.16
CA LEU A 204 0.28 12.52 5.49
C LEU A 204 0.45 11.14 6.10
N LEU A 205 0.45 10.09 5.28
CA LEU A 205 0.39 8.71 5.75
C LEU A 205 1.72 8.00 5.73
N ALA A 206 2.60 8.31 4.77
CA ALA A 206 3.84 7.55 4.60
C ALA A 206 4.99 8.09 5.45
N ASP A 207 5.90 7.19 5.84
CA ASP A 207 7.20 7.54 6.37
C ASP A 207 8.16 7.95 5.25
N ARG A 208 8.01 7.31 4.08
CA ARG A 208 8.74 7.65 2.85
C ARG A 208 7.86 7.51 1.61
N VAL A 209 8.14 8.37 0.64
CA VAL A 209 7.47 8.35 -0.67
C VAL A 209 8.48 8.04 -1.75
N VAL A 210 8.23 6.98 -2.51
CA VAL A 210 8.99 6.62 -3.71
C VAL A 210 8.24 7.16 -4.92
N THR A 211 8.86 8.08 -5.65
CA THR A 211 8.27 8.73 -6.82
C THR A 211 8.76 8.06 -8.09
N LEU A 212 7.81 7.68 -8.96
CA LEU A 212 8.09 7.14 -10.29
C LEU A 212 7.77 8.15 -11.37
N VAL A 213 8.62 8.23 -12.39
CA VAL A 213 8.37 8.96 -13.64
C VAL A 213 8.01 7.99 -14.77
N PRO A 214 7.17 8.39 -15.74
CA PRO A 214 6.74 7.52 -16.85
C PRO A 214 7.80 7.42 -17.98
N ASP A 215 7.53 6.55 -18.95
CA ASP A 215 8.13 6.40 -20.27
C ASP A 215 9.64 6.05 -20.33
N PRO A 216 10.05 4.91 -19.81
CA PRO A 216 9.38 3.91 -18.99
C PRO A 216 9.42 4.27 -17.50
N GLY A 217 8.57 3.59 -16.69
CA GLY A 217 8.53 3.79 -15.24
C GLY A 217 9.88 3.55 -14.58
N ARG A 218 10.42 4.56 -13.90
CA ARG A 218 11.69 4.52 -13.15
C ARG A 218 11.54 5.27 -11.84
N VAL A 219 12.32 4.89 -10.85
CA VAL A 219 12.42 5.69 -9.63
C VAL A 219 13.10 7.01 -9.96
N HIS A 220 12.44 8.11 -9.69
CA HIS A 220 12.97 9.46 -9.86
C HIS A 220 13.59 9.99 -8.58
N GLY A 221 12.93 9.70 -7.43
CA GLY A 221 13.43 10.12 -6.13
C GLY A 221 12.69 9.42 -5.00
N VAL A 222 13.26 9.53 -3.81
CA VAL A 222 12.69 9.06 -2.55
C VAL A 222 12.69 10.24 -1.59
N LEU A 223 11.52 10.55 -1.03
CA LEU A 223 11.34 11.63 -0.06
C LEU A 223 11.02 11.03 1.30
N ASP A 224 11.73 11.47 2.34
CA ASP A 224 11.40 11.19 3.72
C ASP A 224 10.27 12.12 4.15
N THR A 225 9.16 11.53 4.59
CA THR A 225 7.94 12.25 4.98
C THR A 225 7.54 11.97 6.43
N ALA A 226 8.35 11.19 7.16
CA ALA A 226 8.06 10.87 8.54
C ALA A 226 7.92 12.12 9.41
N PHE A 227 6.81 12.22 10.14
CA PHE A 227 6.59 13.27 11.12
C PHE A 227 7.19 12.86 12.46
N GLY A 228 7.90 13.77 13.12
CA GLY A 228 8.44 13.55 14.46
C GLY A 228 7.33 13.47 15.51
N GLY A 229 7.19 12.30 16.16
CA GLY A 229 6.21 12.07 17.21
C GLY A 229 4.83 11.57 16.71
N SER A 230 3.99 11.11 17.67
CA SER A 230 2.61 10.72 17.39
C SER A 230 1.75 11.98 17.27
N THR A 231 1.48 12.43 16.06
CA THR A 231 0.61 13.58 15.78
C THR A 231 -0.63 13.11 15.04
N SER A 232 -1.78 13.68 15.36
CA SER A 232 -3.01 13.42 14.62
C SER A 232 -2.87 13.87 13.15
N LEU A 233 -3.67 13.32 12.24
CA LEU A 233 -3.67 13.75 10.83
C LEU A 233 -3.96 15.25 10.68
N ASP A 234 -4.82 15.81 11.54
CA ASP A 234 -5.14 17.22 11.52
C ASP A 234 -3.94 18.08 11.93
N GLU A 235 -3.19 17.67 12.95
CA GLU A 235 -1.96 18.36 13.37
C GLU A 235 -0.89 18.27 12.28
N ARG A 236 -0.71 17.08 11.66
CA ARG A 236 0.20 16.93 10.52
C ARG A 236 -0.18 17.87 9.39
N ARG A 237 -1.45 17.90 8.98
CA ARG A 237 -1.97 18.74 7.89
C ARG A 237 -1.81 20.24 8.15
N GLY A 238 -1.94 20.68 9.42
CA GLY A 238 -1.72 22.07 9.85
C GLY A 238 -0.26 22.47 10.04
N SER A 239 0.69 21.54 9.93
CA SER A 239 2.10 21.82 10.22
C SER A 239 2.82 22.50 9.05
N ALA A 240 3.85 23.30 9.36
CA ALA A 240 4.75 23.86 8.35
C ALA A 240 5.54 22.76 7.63
N GLU A 241 5.85 21.66 8.33
CA GLU A 241 6.55 20.50 7.78
C GLU A 241 5.75 19.85 6.66
N PHE A 242 4.43 19.67 6.82
CA PHE A 242 3.56 19.16 5.77
C PHE A 242 3.63 20.03 4.50
N ALA A 243 3.56 21.37 4.65
CA ALA A 243 3.62 22.27 3.50
C ALA A 243 4.94 22.13 2.73
N VAL A 244 6.06 21.99 3.45
CA VAL A 244 7.39 21.79 2.85
C VAL A 244 7.46 20.44 2.13
N ARG A 245 7.12 19.34 2.81
CA ARG A 245 7.16 17.98 2.23
C ARG A 245 6.23 17.84 1.01
N ARG A 246 5.04 18.44 1.11
CA ARG A 246 4.10 18.53 -0.02
C ARG A 246 4.69 19.22 -1.24
N HIS A 247 5.37 20.36 -1.03
CA HIS A 247 6.03 21.09 -2.10
C HIS A 247 7.17 20.27 -2.73
N GLU A 248 8.03 19.68 -1.92
CA GLU A 248 9.13 18.82 -2.36
C GLU A 248 8.61 17.63 -3.20
N LEU A 249 7.54 16.97 -2.73
CA LEU A 249 6.95 15.84 -3.46
C LEU A 249 6.34 16.28 -4.80
N LEU A 250 5.70 17.45 -4.85
CA LEU A 250 5.20 18.03 -6.10
C LEU A 250 6.33 18.27 -7.11
N GLN A 251 7.50 18.75 -6.67
CA GLN A 251 8.66 18.93 -7.56
C GLN A 251 9.11 17.58 -8.12
N LEU A 252 9.25 16.56 -7.29
CA LEU A 252 9.62 15.20 -7.73
C LEU A 252 8.61 14.61 -8.73
N VAL A 253 7.32 14.70 -8.47
CA VAL A 253 6.27 14.18 -9.37
C VAL A 253 6.27 14.89 -10.73
N HIS A 254 6.67 16.16 -10.77
CA HIS A 254 6.84 16.91 -12.02
C HIS A 254 8.19 16.67 -12.71
N GLY A 255 9.03 15.80 -12.18
CA GLY A 255 10.34 15.47 -12.74
C GLY A 255 11.39 16.59 -12.55
N ARG A 256 11.23 17.43 -11.54
CA ARG A 256 12.20 18.46 -11.15
C ARG A 256 13.07 17.92 -10.02
N GLU A 257 14.37 18.16 -10.11
CA GLU A 257 15.29 17.84 -9.01
C GLU A 257 14.98 18.73 -7.80
N ILE A 258 15.01 18.15 -6.60
CA ILE A 258 14.94 18.92 -5.36
C ILE A 258 16.27 19.66 -5.25
N GLN A 259 16.24 21.00 -5.32
CA GLN A 259 17.39 21.81 -4.94
C GLN A 259 17.57 21.64 -3.43
N GLN A 260 18.59 20.88 -3.02
CA GLN A 260 19.05 20.89 -1.64
C GLN A 260 19.39 22.34 -1.30
N GLN A 261 18.63 22.94 -0.40
CA GLN A 261 19.01 24.20 0.22
C GLN A 261 20.16 23.90 1.20
N ASP A 262 21.37 23.75 0.65
CA ASP A 262 22.60 23.90 1.40
C ASP A 262 22.75 25.40 1.70
N GLY A 263 22.61 25.77 2.96
CA GLY A 263 23.03 27.10 3.38
C GLY A 263 22.19 27.74 4.46
N VAL A 264 22.40 27.34 5.70
CA VAL A 264 22.29 28.28 6.80
C VAL A 264 23.58 29.11 6.78
N PRO A 265 23.55 30.41 6.45
CA PRO A 265 24.71 31.23 6.70
C PRO A 265 24.82 31.50 8.21
N SER A 266 26.01 31.32 8.70
CA SER A 266 26.52 31.64 10.04
C SER A 266 26.23 33.06 10.52
#